data_7938c3129a295bdc888c53235f46c852
#
_entry.id   7938c3129a295bdc888c53235f46c852
#
_cell.length_a   1.000
_cell.length_b   1.000
_cell.length_c   1.000
_cell.angle_alpha   90.00
_cell.angle_beta   90.00
_cell.angle_gamma   90.00
#
_symmetry.space_group_name_H-M   'P 1'
#
loop_
_entity.id
_entity.type
_entity.pdbx_description
1 polymer ?
#
loop_
_entity_poly.entity_id
_entity_poly.type
_entity_poly.pdbx_seq_one_letter_code
_entity_poly.pdbx_strand_id
1 'polypeptide(L)'
;MKTRDHKQAADHKGKTEGSGLNNPQGGKTPDIHQAITDQILAAMEQARSTGRRLWDSQPSLPMNLTTGKPYSGVNVLILWSASLSHGYHSPYWITYKQAANMGGQVRKGEHGTRCVFYKPWESQETNRETGETEIIKGAVLKSFTIFNLDQCDGIAAPTPAPREPFQAIEDAERIMAASPAPIKIGGTQACYIPVRDEIHLPSREAFINPEAFYSTAMHEMTHSTGHKSRLDRDFSGRFGTESYAFEELIAELGSAFLNADLGIFGATLPDHADYLTNWIKILKGDKKAILTAAAQASKAHAFIKGLIAERAAQDAA
;
A
#
# COMPACT_ATOMS: atom_id res chain seq x y z
N MET A 1 22.79 0.48 89.34
CA MET A 1 23.96 -0.34 89.65
C MET A 1 24.37 -1.05 88.39
N LYS A 2 25.54 -0.62 87.82
CA LYS A 2 26.52 -1.41 87.04
C LYS A 2 26.02 -2.22 85.88
N THR A 3 26.58 -2.27 84.70
CA THR A 3 27.78 -1.80 84.02
C THR A 3 27.67 -2.14 82.55
N ARG A 4 28.04 -1.30 81.65
CA ARG A 4 29.00 -1.39 80.55
C ARG A 4 29.34 -2.84 80.06
N ASP A 5 29.34 -3.13 78.74
CA ASP A 5 30.47 -2.90 77.84
C ASP A 5 30.13 -3.39 76.41
N HIS A 6 30.40 -2.53 75.48
CA HIS A 6 31.28 -2.54 74.28
C HIS A 6 31.45 -3.76 73.35
N LYS A 7 31.42 -3.42 72.07
CA LYS A 7 32.16 -3.97 70.88
C LYS A 7 31.47 -5.13 70.15
N GLN A 8 31.38 -5.19 68.87
CA GLN A 8 32.22 -4.76 67.75
C GLN A 8 31.44 -4.88 66.44
N ALA A 9 31.75 -4.02 65.47
CA ALA A 9 31.32 -4.11 64.09
C ALA A 9 31.93 -5.35 63.39
N ALA A 10 31.16 -6.00 62.57
CA ALA A 10 31.68 -6.87 61.51
C ALA A 10 30.85 -6.72 60.25
N ASP A 11 31.49 -6.22 59.22
CA ASP A 11 31.06 -6.18 57.83
C ASP A 11 30.61 -7.55 57.36
N HIS A 12 29.38 -7.64 56.83
CA HIS A 12 28.99 -8.73 55.92
C HIS A 12 28.47 -8.11 54.65
N LYS A 13 29.35 -8.04 53.64
CA LYS A 13 28.98 -7.93 52.23
C LYS A 13 28.12 -9.12 51.84
N GLY A 14 26.81 -8.91 51.78
CA GLY A 14 25.88 -9.83 51.16
C GLY A 14 25.94 -9.63 49.65
N LYS A 15 26.54 -10.57 48.94
CA LYS A 15 26.35 -10.76 47.49
C LYS A 15 24.88 -11.12 47.27
N THR A 16 24.14 -10.20 46.66
CA THR A 16 22.87 -10.56 46.02
C THR A 16 23.20 -11.27 44.71
N GLU A 17 23.06 -12.58 44.68
CA GLU A 17 23.00 -13.37 43.49
C GLU A 17 21.74 -12.98 42.72
N GLY A 18 21.94 -12.33 41.55
CA GLY A 18 20.89 -12.09 40.61
C GLY A 18 20.41 -13.41 40.05
N SER A 19 19.20 -13.81 40.42
CA SER A 19 18.48 -14.89 39.77
C SER A 19 18.23 -14.54 38.31
N GLY A 20 19.11 -15.01 37.44
CA GLY A 20 18.90 -14.99 36.00
C GLY A 20 17.66 -15.82 35.68
N LEU A 21 16.55 -15.17 35.44
CA LEU A 21 15.42 -15.76 34.72
C LEU A 21 15.88 -16.01 33.29
N ASN A 22 16.45 -17.20 33.06
CA ASN A 22 16.56 -17.78 31.74
C ASN A 22 15.15 -17.85 31.16
N ASN A 23 14.85 -17.00 30.22
CA ASN A 23 13.69 -17.11 29.34
C ASN A 23 14.07 -18.05 28.16
N PRO A 24 13.67 -19.35 28.19
CA PRO A 24 14.02 -20.30 27.16
C PRO A 24 12.94 -20.38 26.10
N GLN A 25 12.63 -19.25 25.44
CA GLN A 25 11.94 -19.26 24.16
C GLN A 25 12.30 -17.97 23.40
N GLY A 26 13.42 -18.03 22.71
CA GLY A 26 13.74 -17.13 21.60
C GLY A 26 12.77 -17.37 20.45
N GLY A 27 11.51 -16.98 20.62
CA GLY A 27 10.56 -16.88 19.52
C GLY A 27 11.12 -15.84 18.54
N LYS A 28 11.55 -16.27 17.34
CA LYS A 28 11.93 -15.38 16.26
C LYS A 28 10.79 -14.37 16.09
N THR A 29 11.09 -13.08 16.24
CA THR A 29 10.12 -12.02 15.91
C THR A 29 9.54 -12.34 14.53
N PRO A 30 8.22 -12.45 14.37
CA PRO A 30 7.61 -12.81 13.09
C PRO A 30 8.15 -11.86 12.01
N ASP A 31 8.59 -12.42 10.90
CA ASP A 31 9.05 -11.63 9.75
C ASP A 31 7.85 -10.85 9.19
N ILE A 32 7.88 -9.54 9.37
CA ILE A 32 6.79 -8.64 8.96
C ILE A 32 6.53 -8.74 7.46
N HIS A 33 7.58 -8.89 6.64
CA HIS A 33 7.42 -9.05 5.19
C HIS A 33 6.65 -10.33 4.86
N GLN A 34 7.03 -11.44 5.50
CA GLN A 34 6.36 -12.72 5.29
C GLN A 34 4.90 -12.66 5.73
N ALA A 35 4.63 -12.10 6.91
CA ALA A 35 3.26 -12.00 7.42
C ALA A 35 2.34 -11.17 6.50
N ILE A 36 2.84 -10.07 5.94
CA ILE A 36 2.08 -9.25 4.97
C ILE A 36 1.85 -10.04 3.68
N THR A 37 2.89 -10.66 3.16
CA THR A 37 2.79 -11.45 1.91
C THR A 37 1.81 -12.59 2.06
N ASP A 38 1.85 -13.32 3.17
CA ASP A 38 0.90 -14.41 3.47
C ASP A 38 -0.54 -13.91 3.56
N GLN A 39 -0.78 -12.74 4.19
CA GLN A 39 -2.10 -12.12 4.26
C GLN A 39 -2.64 -11.78 2.87
N ILE A 40 -1.83 -11.14 2.03
CA ILE A 40 -2.25 -10.77 0.67
C ILE A 40 -2.43 -12.00 -0.22
N LEU A 41 -1.53 -13.01 -0.11
CA LEU A 41 -1.68 -14.28 -0.81
C LEU A 41 -2.99 -14.97 -0.47
N ALA A 42 -3.34 -15.06 0.82
CA ALA A 42 -4.62 -15.65 1.25
C ALA A 42 -5.82 -14.91 0.64
N ALA A 43 -5.79 -13.58 0.63
CA ALA A 43 -6.84 -12.77 0.00
C ALA A 43 -6.91 -12.97 -1.53
N MET A 44 -5.76 -13.12 -2.22
CA MET A 44 -5.72 -13.39 -3.65
C MET A 44 -6.21 -14.81 -3.98
N GLU A 45 -5.87 -15.81 -3.18
CA GLU A 45 -6.35 -17.19 -3.34
C GLU A 45 -7.87 -17.29 -3.11
N GLN A 46 -8.39 -16.57 -2.12
CA GLN A 46 -9.84 -16.46 -1.90
C GLN A 46 -10.53 -15.76 -3.09
N ALA A 47 -9.96 -14.67 -3.58
CA ALA A 47 -10.46 -13.95 -4.74
C ALA A 47 -10.50 -14.85 -5.98
N ARG A 48 -9.47 -15.68 -6.21
CA ARG A 48 -9.42 -16.66 -7.30
C ARG A 48 -10.59 -17.64 -7.26
N SER A 49 -10.99 -18.10 -6.07
CA SER A 49 -12.12 -19.03 -5.91
C SER A 49 -13.48 -18.42 -6.23
N THR A 50 -13.60 -17.10 -6.09
CA THR A 50 -14.84 -16.33 -6.33
C THR A 50 -14.88 -15.65 -7.70
N GLY A 51 -13.79 -15.70 -8.47
CA GLY A 51 -13.65 -14.98 -9.74
C GLY A 51 -13.57 -13.46 -9.60
N ARG A 52 -13.32 -12.94 -8.37
CA ARG A 52 -13.18 -11.51 -8.08
C ARG A 52 -11.81 -11.24 -7.45
N ARG A 53 -11.18 -10.13 -7.80
CA ARG A 53 -9.92 -9.70 -7.17
C ARG A 53 -10.20 -8.92 -5.89
N LEU A 54 -9.18 -8.86 -5.01
CA LEU A 54 -9.25 -8.11 -3.75
C LEU A 54 -9.69 -6.65 -3.93
N TRP A 55 -9.30 -6.03 -5.04
CA TRP A 55 -9.53 -4.61 -5.33
C TRP A 55 -10.73 -4.32 -6.23
N ASP A 56 -11.40 -5.34 -6.80
CA ASP A 56 -12.55 -5.15 -7.70
C ASP A 56 -13.79 -4.54 -7.03
N SER A 57 -13.92 -4.71 -5.73
CA SER A 57 -15.12 -4.29 -4.96
C SER A 57 -14.86 -3.17 -3.96
N GLN A 58 -13.70 -2.50 -4.07
CA GLN A 58 -13.33 -1.48 -3.11
C GLN A 58 -13.78 -0.08 -3.56
N PRO A 59 -14.75 0.54 -2.85
CA PRO A 59 -15.40 1.78 -3.30
C PRO A 59 -14.52 3.02 -3.17
N SER A 60 -13.39 2.93 -2.47
CA SER A 60 -12.46 4.05 -2.29
C SER A 60 -11.12 3.60 -1.72
N LEU A 61 -10.13 4.48 -1.79
CA LEU A 61 -8.89 4.29 -1.03
C LEU A 61 -9.17 4.33 0.47
N PRO A 62 -8.47 3.50 1.28
CA PRO A 62 -8.51 3.63 2.73
C PRO A 62 -7.95 4.99 3.16
N MET A 63 -8.67 5.69 4.04
CA MET A 63 -8.37 7.06 4.46
C MET A 63 -7.99 7.13 5.93
N ASN A 64 -6.98 7.92 6.25
CA ASN A 64 -6.72 8.27 7.64
C ASN A 64 -7.73 9.33 8.10
N LEU A 65 -8.57 8.98 9.07
CA LEU A 65 -9.65 9.86 9.53
C LEU A 65 -9.17 11.22 10.03
N THR A 66 -8.04 11.25 10.74
CA THR A 66 -7.54 12.48 11.37
C THR A 66 -6.89 13.44 10.37
N THR A 67 -6.19 12.91 9.37
CA THR A 67 -5.46 13.73 8.39
C THR A 67 -6.23 13.95 7.10
N GLY A 68 -7.29 13.18 6.84
CA GLY A 68 -8.02 13.18 5.57
C GLY A 68 -7.18 12.68 4.38
N LYS A 69 -6.01 12.08 4.63
CA LYS A 69 -5.13 11.60 3.56
C LYS A 69 -5.33 10.09 3.31
N PRO A 70 -5.28 9.64 2.05
CA PRO A 70 -5.31 8.21 1.75
C PRO A 70 -4.05 7.51 2.25
N TYR A 71 -4.18 6.24 2.59
CA TYR A 71 -3.04 5.34 2.77
C TYR A 71 -2.42 5.02 1.41
N SER A 72 -1.18 4.56 1.42
CA SER A 72 -0.41 4.26 0.21
C SER A 72 0.38 2.96 0.33
N GLY A 73 0.91 2.47 -0.79
CA GLY A 73 1.70 1.26 -0.85
C GLY A 73 0.91 0.03 -0.40
N VAL A 74 1.61 -0.91 0.19
CA VAL A 74 1.02 -2.18 0.67
C VAL A 74 -0.07 -1.99 1.72
N ASN A 75 -0.08 -0.85 2.44
CA ASN A 75 -1.13 -0.57 3.42
C ASN A 75 -2.53 -0.49 2.78
N VAL A 76 -2.64 -0.04 1.54
CA VAL A 76 -3.92 -0.06 0.82
C VAL A 76 -4.45 -1.49 0.71
N LEU A 77 -3.62 -2.42 0.30
CA LEU A 77 -3.99 -3.83 0.16
C LEU A 77 -4.31 -4.49 1.50
N ILE A 78 -3.52 -4.20 2.54
CA ILE A 78 -3.75 -4.69 3.91
C ILE A 78 -5.13 -4.23 4.41
N LEU A 79 -5.46 -2.96 4.22
CA LEU A 79 -6.71 -2.38 4.72
C LEU A 79 -7.92 -2.83 3.90
N TRP A 80 -7.79 -2.96 2.59
CA TRP A 80 -8.82 -3.57 1.74
C TRP A 80 -9.08 -5.04 2.12
N SER A 81 -8.00 -5.83 2.33
CA SER A 81 -8.13 -7.20 2.80
C SER A 81 -8.85 -7.30 4.15
N ALA A 82 -8.52 -6.41 5.09
CA ALA A 82 -9.18 -6.35 6.39
C ALA A 82 -10.65 -5.96 6.25
N SER A 83 -10.98 -4.94 5.43
CA SER A 83 -12.36 -4.53 5.17
C SER A 83 -13.19 -5.68 4.60
N LEU A 84 -12.64 -6.39 3.62
CA LEU A 84 -13.32 -7.54 3.01
C LEU A 84 -13.55 -8.66 4.01
N SER A 85 -12.52 -9.00 4.80
CA SER A 85 -12.57 -10.14 5.74
C SER A 85 -13.51 -9.90 6.93
N HIS A 86 -13.66 -8.64 7.36
CA HIS A 86 -14.47 -8.28 8.53
C HIS A 86 -15.78 -7.58 8.16
N GLY A 87 -16.05 -7.33 6.87
CA GLY A 87 -17.26 -6.66 6.41
C GLY A 87 -17.33 -5.17 6.79
N TYR A 88 -16.17 -4.49 6.87
CA TYR A 88 -16.16 -3.05 7.13
C TYR A 88 -16.62 -2.27 5.90
N HIS A 89 -17.47 -1.27 6.14
CA HIS A 89 -18.05 -0.41 5.11
C HIS A 89 -17.40 0.97 5.08
N SER A 90 -16.85 1.41 6.23
CA SER A 90 -16.19 2.71 6.31
C SER A 90 -14.82 2.69 5.64
N PRO A 91 -14.48 3.67 4.80
CA PRO A 91 -13.13 3.82 4.27
C PRO A 91 -12.15 4.42 5.29
N TYR A 92 -12.63 4.87 6.45
CA TYR A 92 -11.83 5.60 7.43
C TYR A 92 -11.19 4.68 8.46
N TRP A 93 -9.92 4.99 8.77
CA TRP A 93 -9.09 4.25 9.71
C TRP A 93 -8.42 5.19 10.69
N ILE A 94 -8.26 4.75 11.94
CA ILE A 94 -7.81 5.58 13.04
C ILE A 94 -6.96 4.76 14.03
N THR A 95 -5.99 5.38 14.69
CA THR A 95 -5.30 4.74 15.81
C THR A 95 -6.14 4.82 17.09
N TYR A 96 -5.90 3.93 18.03
CA TYR A 96 -6.57 3.94 19.33
C TYR A 96 -6.47 5.32 20.03
N LYS A 97 -5.26 5.90 20.03
CA LYS A 97 -5.02 7.22 20.63
C LYS A 97 -5.77 8.34 19.92
N GLN A 98 -5.85 8.28 18.60
CA GLN A 98 -6.60 9.27 17.81
C GLN A 98 -8.12 9.17 18.11
N ALA A 99 -8.66 7.95 18.23
CA ALA A 99 -10.06 7.74 18.58
C ALA A 99 -10.38 8.38 19.94
N ALA A 100 -9.55 8.13 20.95
CA ALA A 100 -9.72 8.73 22.27
C ALA A 100 -9.60 10.27 22.24
N ASN A 101 -8.66 10.82 21.46
CA ASN A 101 -8.51 12.28 21.32
C ASN A 101 -9.71 12.96 20.63
N MET A 102 -10.47 12.21 19.83
CA MET A 102 -11.70 12.68 19.17
C MET A 102 -12.95 12.49 20.05
N GLY A 103 -12.78 12.06 21.31
CA GLY A 103 -13.88 11.84 22.25
C GLY A 103 -14.63 10.52 22.06
N GLY A 104 -14.13 9.65 21.18
CA GLY A 104 -14.68 8.31 20.98
C GLY A 104 -13.78 7.21 21.55
N GLN A 105 -14.14 5.98 21.26
CA GLN A 105 -13.38 4.81 21.73
C GLN A 105 -13.49 3.65 20.74
N VAL A 106 -12.45 2.83 20.70
CA VAL A 106 -12.52 1.51 20.07
C VAL A 106 -13.32 0.58 20.97
N ARG A 107 -14.30 -0.15 20.44
CA ARG A 107 -15.14 -1.08 21.23
C ARG A 107 -14.28 -2.15 21.87
N LYS A 108 -14.69 -2.58 23.06
CA LYS A 108 -14.04 -3.66 23.80
C LYS A 108 -14.08 -4.98 23.00
N GLY A 109 -12.92 -5.63 22.88
CA GLY A 109 -12.79 -6.90 22.14
C GLY A 109 -12.45 -6.75 20.67
N GLU A 110 -12.43 -5.53 20.14
CA GLU A 110 -12.01 -5.29 18.75
C GLU A 110 -10.51 -5.50 18.56
N HIS A 111 -10.15 -6.04 17.40
CA HIS A 111 -8.77 -6.26 17.00
C HIS A 111 -8.36 -5.30 15.88
N GLY A 112 -7.28 -4.57 16.09
CA GLY A 112 -6.80 -3.62 15.09
C GLY A 112 -6.01 -4.30 13.96
N THR A 113 -6.02 -3.64 12.81
CA THR A 113 -5.27 -4.05 11.63
C THR A 113 -3.85 -3.50 11.71
N ARG A 114 -2.87 -4.35 11.46
CA ARG A 114 -1.45 -4.01 11.50
C ARG A 114 -1.00 -3.48 10.14
N CYS A 115 -0.66 -2.21 10.08
CA CYS A 115 -0.03 -1.53 8.95
C CYS A 115 1.46 -1.37 9.15
N VAL A 116 2.17 -0.93 8.11
CA VAL A 116 3.64 -0.81 8.13
C VAL A 116 4.10 0.53 7.57
N PHE A 117 5.31 0.93 7.97
CA PHE A 117 6.01 2.07 7.40
C PHE A 117 7.52 1.85 7.47
N TYR A 118 8.25 2.43 6.53
CA TYR A 118 9.71 2.46 6.58
C TYR A 118 10.17 3.64 7.41
N LYS A 119 10.85 3.35 8.53
CA LYS A 119 11.52 4.36 9.35
C LYS A 119 12.95 4.52 8.85
N PRO A 120 13.31 5.67 8.25
CA PRO A 120 14.69 5.91 7.85
C PRO A 120 15.60 5.99 9.07
N TRP A 121 16.85 5.60 8.89
CA TRP A 121 17.92 5.77 9.88
C TRP A 121 19.20 6.16 9.16
N GLU A 122 20.04 6.89 9.88
CA GLU A 122 21.39 7.23 9.47
C GLU A 122 22.35 6.80 10.56
N SER A 123 23.50 6.25 10.18
CA SER A 123 24.61 5.89 11.06
C SER A 123 25.91 6.41 10.47
N GLN A 124 26.83 6.80 11.33
CA GLN A 124 28.19 7.12 10.92
C GLN A 124 29.05 5.87 11.13
N GLU A 125 29.75 5.44 10.09
CA GLU A 125 30.70 4.34 10.17
C GLU A 125 32.08 4.88 9.77
N THR A 126 33.04 4.74 10.68
CA THR A 126 34.41 5.17 10.41
C THR A 126 35.22 3.97 9.95
N ASN A 127 35.77 4.06 8.74
CA ASN A 127 36.68 3.08 8.22
C ASN A 127 37.94 3.05 9.11
N ARG A 128 38.21 1.91 9.72
CA ARG A 128 39.33 1.77 10.69
C ARG A 128 40.70 1.84 10.03
N GLU A 129 40.79 1.62 8.71
CA GLU A 129 42.04 1.63 7.97
C GLU A 129 42.38 3.02 7.40
N THR A 130 41.36 3.75 6.92
CA THR A 130 41.54 5.07 6.31
C THR A 130 41.26 6.23 7.21
N GLY A 131 40.53 6.00 8.33
CA GLY A 131 40.04 7.06 9.23
C GLY A 131 38.89 7.89 8.66
N GLU A 132 38.43 7.60 7.45
CA GLU A 132 37.33 8.33 6.82
C GLU A 132 35.99 7.90 7.42
N THR A 133 35.11 8.86 7.66
CA THR A 133 33.75 8.62 8.19
C THR A 133 32.75 8.74 7.06
N GLU A 134 32.03 7.64 6.79
CA GLU A 134 30.94 7.60 5.83
C GLU A 134 29.59 7.60 6.54
N ILE A 135 28.60 8.29 5.96
CA ILE A 135 27.21 8.25 6.43
C ILE A 135 26.47 7.12 5.72
N ILE A 136 26.17 6.07 6.48
CA ILE A 136 25.34 4.97 5.98
C ILE A 136 23.88 5.30 6.28
N LYS A 137 23.04 5.24 5.24
CA LYS A 137 21.60 5.47 5.32
C LYS A 137 20.86 4.17 5.04
N GLY A 138 19.81 3.93 5.80
CA GLY A 138 18.96 2.76 5.60
C GLY A 138 17.54 3.03 6.08
N ALA A 139 16.69 2.03 5.96
CA ALA A 139 15.34 2.08 6.49
C ALA A 139 14.95 0.74 7.13
N VAL A 140 14.25 0.82 8.24
CA VAL A 140 13.72 -0.35 8.96
C VAL A 140 12.21 -0.37 8.81
N LEU A 141 11.67 -1.51 8.37
CA LEU A 141 10.23 -1.73 8.32
C LEU A 141 9.69 -1.86 9.75
N LYS A 142 8.79 -0.96 10.12
CA LYS A 142 8.08 -0.96 11.39
C LYS A 142 6.59 -1.13 11.18
N SER A 143 5.89 -1.63 12.18
CA SER A 143 4.45 -1.77 12.17
C SER A 143 3.77 -0.83 13.16
N PHE A 144 2.52 -0.48 12.84
CA PHE A 144 1.60 0.23 13.72
C PHE A 144 0.21 -0.35 13.57
N THR A 145 -0.62 -0.18 14.59
CA THR A 145 -1.98 -0.74 14.61
C THR A 145 -3.02 0.36 14.47
N ILE A 146 -3.99 0.15 13.60
CA ILE A 146 -5.13 1.02 13.38
C ILE A 146 -6.44 0.22 13.38
N PHE A 147 -7.53 0.91 13.55
CA PHE A 147 -8.88 0.37 13.62
C PHE A 147 -9.73 1.01 12.54
N ASN A 148 -10.63 0.23 11.94
CA ASN A 148 -11.64 0.79 11.07
C ASN A 148 -12.63 1.62 11.90
N LEU A 149 -13.21 2.66 11.31
CA LEU A 149 -14.20 3.48 12.01
C LEU A 149 -15.42 2.66 12.45
N ASP A 150 -15.77 1.62 11.70
CA ASP A 150 -16.84 0.67 12.06
C ASP A 150 -16.55 -0.12 13.35
N GLN A 151 -15.33 -0.07 13.90
CA GLN A 151 -14.94 -0.66 15.18
C GLN A 151 -15.01 0.35 16.35
N CYS A 152 -15.43 1.59 16.08
CA CYS A 152 -15.37 2.69 17.05
C CYS A 152 -16.76 3.19 17.41
N ASP A 153 -16.91 3.65 18.66
CA ASP A 153 -18.10 4.36 19.14
C ASP A 153 -17.77 5.82 19.41
N GLY A 154 -18.77 6.69 19.29
CA GLY A 154 -18.66 8.11 19.63
C GLY A 154 -17.90 8.97 18.62
N ILE A 155 -17.61 8.45 17.42
CA ILE A 155 -16.92 9.19 16.36
C ILE A 155 -17.84 9.24 15.13
N ALA A 156 -18.15 10.45 14.68
CA ALA A 156 -18.90 10.63 13.45
C ALA A 156 -18.00 10.44 12.23
N ALA A 157 -18.45 9.67 11.25
CA ALA A 157 -17.82 9.62 9.94
C ALA A 157 -17.98 10.98 9.25
N PRO A 158 -16.94 11.46 8.53
CA PRO A 158 -17.13 12.58 7.62
C PRO A 158 -18.22 12.22 6.60
N THR A 159 -19.13 13.13 6.36
CA THR A 159 -20.10 12.97 5.28
C THR A 159 -19.36 13.13 3.96
N PRO A 160 -19.29 12.11 3.09
CA PRO A 160 -18.70 12.27 1.76
C PRO A 160 -19.44 13.41 1.03
N ALA A 161 -18.68 14.29 0.39
CA ALA A 161 -19.30 15.23 -0.52
C ALA A 161 -20.07 14.46 -1.59
N PRO A 162 -21.32 14.85 -1.91
CA PRO A 162 -22.04 14.25 -3.01
C PRO A 162 -21.19 14.36 -4.28
N ARG A 163 -20.96 13.25 -4.97
CA ARG A 163 -20.39 13.27 -6.31
C ARG A 163 -21.54 13.48 -7.29
N GLU A 164 -21.34 14.42 -8.19
CA GLU A 164 -22.28 14.60 -9.29
C GLU A 164 -22.30 13.34 -10.18
N PRO A 165 -23.46 12.99 -10.76
CA PRO A 165 -23.53 11.94 -11.76
C PRO A 165 -22.48 12.17 -12.87
N PHE A 166 -21.77 11.14 -13.28
CA PHE A 166 -20.70 11.18 -14.29
C PHE A 166 -19.40 11.89 -13.88
N GLN A 167 -19.25 12.43 -12.67
CA GLN A 167 -18.02 13.06 -12.21
C GLN A 167 -16.80 12.13 -12.32
N ALA A 168 -16.95 10.84 -12.06
CA ALA A 168 -15.89 9.86 -12.20
C ALA A 168 -15.37 9.75 -13.65
N ILE A 169 -16.26 9.85 -14.63
CA ILE A 169 -15.95 9.82 -16.05
C ILE A 169 -15.22 11.11 -16.47
N GLU A 170 -15.69 12.28 -16.03
CA GLU A 170 -15.03 13.55 -16.31
C GLU A 170 -13.63 13.61 -15.72
N ASP A 171 -13.45 13.14 -14.51
CA ASP A 171 -12.14 13.07 -13.86
C ASP A 171 -11.19 12.12 -14.59
N ALA A 172 -11.68 10.96 -15.07
CA ALA A 172 -10.93 10.04 -15.89
C ALA A 172 -10.51 10.66 -17.24
N GLU A 173 -11.41 11.40 -17.90
CA GLU A 173 -11.09 12.13 -19.13
C GLU A 173 -10.01 13.20 -18.90
N ARG A 174 -10.07 13.93 -17.79
CA ARG A 174 -9.02 14.90 -17.42
C ARG A 174 -7.68 14.21 -17.23
N ILE A 175 -7.67 13.06 -16.58
CA ILE A 175 -6.46 12.23 -16.44
C ILE A 175 -5.91 11.83 -17.80
N MET A 176 -6.74 11.28 -18.66
CA MET A 176 -6.32 10.85 -20.01
C MET A 176 -5.80 12.03 -20.83
N ALA A 177 -6.47 13.18 -20.77
CA ALA A 177 -6.05 14.41 -21.46
C ALA A 177 -4.70 14.96 -20.94
N ALA A 178 -4.35 14.68 -19.67
CA ALA A 178 -3.07 15.07 -19.07
C ALA A 178 -1.96 14.03 -19.29
N SER A 179 -2.24 12.92 -19.99
CA SER A 179 -1.26 11.86 -20.22
C SER A 179 -0.01 12.38 -20.95
N PRO A 180 1.21 12.12 -20.41
CA PRO A 180 2.45 12.48 -21.09
C PRO A 180 2.74 11.59 -22.30
N ALA A 181 2.17 10.38 -22.35
CA ALA A 181 2.23 9.49 -23.49
C ALA A 181 0.98 9.69 -24.36
N PRO A 182 1.11 9.93 -25.68
CA PRO A 182 -0.05 10.04 -26.58
C PRO A 182 -0.96 8.83 -26.52
N ILE A 183 -2.28 9.05 -26.38
CA ILE A 183 -3.29 8.01 -26.37
C ILE A 183 -3.97 7.94 -27.74
N LYS A 184 -3.90 6.76 -28.39
CA LYS A 184 -4.53 6.46 -29.68
C LYS A 184 -5.70 5.52 -29.45
N ILE A 185 -6.92 5.98 -29.77
CA ILE A 185 -8.16 5.20 -29.63
C ILE A 185 -8.62 4.71 -31.01
N GLY A 186 -9.10 3.47 -31.12
CA GLY A 186 -9.64 2.90 -32.35
C GLY A 186 -8.94 1.61 -32.80
N GLY A 187 -7.98 1.10 -32.04
CA GLY A 187 -7.34 -0.21 -32.30
C GLY A 187 -8.19 -1.40 -31.85
N THR A 188 -7.60 -2.60 -31.88
CA THR A 188 -8.22 -3.83 -31.39
C THR A 188 -7.65 -4.33 -30.07
N GLN A 189 -6.54 -3.75 -29.62
CA GLN A 189 -5.83 -4.14 -28.40
C GLN A 189 -5.55 -2.91 -27.55
N ALA A 190 -5.61 -3.09 -26.22
CA ALA A 190 -5.09 -2.13 -25.27
C ALA A 190 -3.62 -2.48 -24.99
N CYS A 191 -2.73 -1.53 -25.14
CA CYS A 191 -1.32 -1.69 -24.76
C CYS A 191 -0.58 -0.35 -24.66
N TYR A 192 0.37 -0.29 -23.75
CA TYR A 192 1.43 0.72 -23.77
C TYR A 192 2.63 0.19 -24.57
N ILE A 193 3.18 0.99 -25.47
CA ILE A 193 4.32 0.63 -26.32
C ILE A 193 5.56 1.43 -25.86
N PRO A 194 6.46 0.86 -25.04
CA PRO A 194 7.58 1.62 -24.42
C PRO A 194 8.53 2.27 -25.44
N VAL A 195 8.82 1.60 -26.56
CA VAL A 195 9.75 2.11 -27.60
C VAL A 195 9.20 3.31 -28.38
N ARG A 196 7.89 3.52 -28.37
CA ARG A 196 7.22 4.66 -29.01
C ARG A 196 6.69 5.66 -28.01
N ASP A 197 6.67 5.28 -26.75
CA ASP A 197 6.03 6.01 -25.67
C ASP A 197 4.56 6.38 -26.00
N GLU A 198 3.80 5.41 -26.47
CA GLU A 198 2.41 5.58 -26.89
C GLU A 198 1.48 4.57 -26.20
N ILE A 199 0.28 5.01 -25.90
CA ILE A 199 -0.82 4.18 -25.39
C ILE A 199 -1.80 3.92 -26.54
N HIS A 200 -2.16 2.68 -26.78
CA HIS A 200 -3.19 2.29 -27.72
C HIS A 200 -4.38 1.70 -26.95
N LEU A 201 -5.58 2.09 -27.34
CA LEU A 201 -6.83 1.59 -26.76
C LEU A 201 -7.79 1.17 -27.87
N PRO A 202 -8.60 0.13 -27.68
CA PRO A 202 -9.74 -0.14 -28.55
C PRO A 202 -10.72 1.05 -28.58
N SER A 203 -11.60 1.06 -29.56
CA SER A 203 -12.69 2.04 -29.60
C SER A 203 -13.58 1.89 -28.35
N ARG A 204 -14.21 2.98 -27.91
CA ARG A 204 -15.04 3.00 -26.69
C ARG A 204 -16.20 2.01 -26.78
N GLU A 205 -16.74 1.84 -27.96
CA GLU A 205 -17.86 0.93 -28.27
C GLU A 205 -17.48 -0.55 -28.16
N ALA A 206 -16.17 -0.87 -28.14
CA ALA A 206 -15.70 -2.24 -27.93
C ALA A 206 -15.81 -2.71 -26.47
N PHE A 207 -16.08 -1.80 -25.53
CA PHE A 207 -16.17 -2.11 -24.12
C PHE A 207 -17.63 -2.28 -23.68
N ILE A 208 -17.85 -3.15 -22.69
CA ILE A 208 -19.19 -3.48 -22.17
C ILE A 208 -19.86 -2.29 -21.44
N ASN A 209 -19.04 -1.37 -20.88
CA ASN A 209 -19.47 -0.16 -20.22
C ASN A 209 -18.30 0.86 -20.17
N PRO A 210 -18.58 2.15 -19.85
CA PRO A 210 -17.55 3.16 -19.74
C PRO A 210 -16.50 2.86 -18.67
N GLU A 211 -16.89 2.27 -17.56
CA GLU A 211 -16.00 1.93 -16.43
C GLU A 211 -14.91 0.95 -16.89
N ALA A 212 -15.23 -0.02 -17.73
CA ALA A 212 -14.27 -0.96 -18.30
C ALA A 212 -13.26 -0.25 -19.22
N PHE A 213 -13.71 0.71 -20.05
CA PHE A 213 -12.82 1.51 -20.87
C PHE A 213 -11.84 2.33 -20.04
N TYR A 214 -12.34 3.06 -19.04
CA TYR A 214 -11.46 3.91 -18.21
C TYR A 214 -10.53 3.10 -17.32
N SER A 215 -10.98 1.97 -16.77
CA SER A 215 -10.12 1.07 -16.02
C SER A 215 -8.96 0.54 -16.86
N THR A 216 -9.25 0.15 -18.12
CA THR A 216 -8.21 -0.26 -19.07
C THR A 216 -7.27 0.91 -19.39
N ALA A 217 -7.81 2.10 -19.62
CA ALA A 217 -6.98 3.30 -19.85
C ALA A 217 -6.05 3.60 -18.66
N MET A 218 -6.54 3.48 -17.41
CA MET A 218 -5.72 3.68 -16.20
C MET A 218 -4.63 2.61 -16.06
N HIS A 219 -4.90 1.38 -16.51
CA HIS A 219 -3.90 0.31 -16.56
C HIS A 219 -2.76 0.67 -17.52
N GLU A 220 -3.07 1.02 -18.76
CA GLU A 220 -2.06 1.40 -19.77
C GLU A 220 -1.32 2.69 -19.38
N MET A 221 -2.02 3.64 -18.77
CA MET A 221 -1.39 4.84 -18.23
C MET A 221 -0.44 4.50 -17.08
N THR A 222 -0.76 3.52 -16.24
CA THR A 222 0.16 3.09 -15.18
C THR A 222 1.43 2.49 -15.78
N HIS A 223 1.34 1.67 -16.82
CA HIS A 223 2.50 1.22 -17.58
C HIS A 223 3.32 2.40 -18.10
N SER A 224 2.66 3.38 -18.74
CA SER A 224 3.36 4.53 -19.31
C SER A 224 4.18 5.29 -18.27
N THR A 225 3.77 5.33 -17.00
CA THR A 225 4.58 5.97 -15.94
C THR A 225 5.94 5.33 -15.76
N GLY A 226 6.13 4.08 -16.16
CA GLY A 226 7.41 3.38 -16.09
C GLY A 226 8.44 3.79 -17.14
N HIS A 227 8.08 4.62 -18.12
CA HIS A 227 9.03 5.10 -19.11
C HIS A 227 10.26 5.75 -18.46
N LYS A 228 11.43 5.65 -19.11
CA LYS A 228 12.72 6.16 -18.61
C LYS A 228 12.73 7.65 -18.28
N SER A 229 11.88 8.45 -18.94
CA SER A 229 11.72 9.89 -18.66
C SER A 229 10.81 10.19 -17.47
N ARG A 230 10.19 9.19 -16.85
CA ARG A 230 9.23 9.34 -15.74
C ARG A 230 9.72 8.59 -14.49
N LEU A 231 9.19 7.41 -14.22
CA LEU A 231 9.56 6.64 -13.03
C LEU A 231 10.65 5.58 -13.29
N ASP A 232 11.12 5.47 -14.54
CA ASP A 232 12.27 4.65 -14.99
C ASP A 232 12.18 3.21 -14.47
N ARG A 233 11.06 2.52 -14.74
CA ARG A 233 10.90 1.10 -14.41
C ARG A 233 11.47 0.20 -15.52
N ASP A 234 11.86 -1.01 -15.12
CA ASP A 234 12.43 -1.98 -16.06
C ASP A 234 11.33 -2.68 -16.87
N PHE A 235 11.32 -2.45 -18.19
CA PHE A 235 10.48 -3.13 -19.18
C PHE A 235 11.23 -4.21 -19.98
N SER A 236 12.39 -4.67 -19.54
CA SER A 236 13.19 -5.67 -20.28
C SER A 236 12.54 -7.05 -20.32
N GLY A 237 11.51 -7.30 -19.50
CA GLY A 237 10.78 -8.56 -19.46
C GLY A 237 10.03 -8.85 -20.78
N ARG A 238 10.25 -10.06 -21.32
CA ARG A 238 9.43 -10.57 -22.43
C ARG A 238 8.10 -11.09 -21.90
N PHE A 239 7.06 -11.05 -22.71
CA PHE A 239 5.76 -11.64 -22.39
C PHE A 239 5.90 -13.04 -21.78
N GLY A 240 5.26 -13.27 -20.65
CA GLY A 240 5.30 -14.55 -19.91
C GLY A 240 6.50 -14.74 -18.98
N THR A 241 7.44 -13.79 -18.90
CA THR A 241 8.54 -13.83 -17.91
C THR A 241 8.10 -13.29 -16.53
N GLU A 242 8.89 -13.59 -15.50
CA GLU A 242 8.61 -13.09 -14.13
C GLU A 242 8.69 -11.55 -14.06
N SER A 243 9.64 -10.92 -14.77
CA SER A 243 9.74 -9.45 -14.83
C SER A 243 8.55 -8.81 -15.54
N TYR A 244 8.05 -9.42 -16.61
CA TYR A 244 6.82 -8.98 -17.26
C TYR A 244 5.62 -9.11 -16.31
N ALA A 245 5.44 -10.27 -15.68
CA ALA A 245 4.35 -10.49 -14.73
C ALA A 245 4.42 -9.56 -13.51
N PHE A 246 5.62 -9.14 -13.12
CA PHE A 246 5.81 -8.17 -12.03
C PHE A 246 5.39 -6.75 -12.45
N GLU A 247 5.69 -6.32 -13.67
CA GLU A 247 5.22 -5.03 -14.20
C GLU A 247 3.70 -5.02 -14.38
N GLU A 248 3.09 -6.13 -14.84
CA GLU A 248 1.64 -6.29 -14.88
C GLU A 248 1.00 -6.16 -13.50
N LEU A 249 1.64 -6.72 -12.45
CA LEU A 249 1.16 -6.53 -11.08
C LEU A 249 1.21 -5.06 -10.65
N ILE A 250 2.24 -4.32 -11.03
CA ILE A 250 2.35 -2.88 -10.76
C ILE A 250 1.23 -2.12 -11.48
N ALA A 251 1.00 -2.41 -12.76
CA ALA A 251 -0.02 -1.76 -13.57
C ALA A 251 -1.42 -2.04 -13.04
N GLU A 252 -1.68 -3.27 -12.66
CA GLU A 252 -2.95 -3.69 -12.06
C GLU A 252 -3.23 -2.96 -10.73
N LEU A 253 -2.24 -2.92 -9.83
CA LEU A 253 -2.38 -2.22 -8.55
C LEU A 253 -2.50 -0.70 -8.74
N GLY A 254 -1.76 -0.12 -9.68
CA GLY A 254 -1.84 1.30 -9.99
C GLY A 254 -3.18 1.71 -10.56
N SER A 255 -3.70 0.91 -11.50
CA SER A 255 -5.06 1.04 -12.02
C SER A 255 -6.11 0.93 -10.91
N ALA A 256 -5.98 -0.07 -10.03
CA ALA A 256 -6.89 -0.24 -8.90
C ALA A 256 -6.90 0.99 -7.95
N PHE A 257 -5.73 1.58 -7.68
CA PHE A 257 -5.63 2.78 -6.84
C PHE A 257 -6.26 4.00 -7.52
N LEU A 258 -6.04 4.17 -8.84
CA LEU A 258 -6.66 5.24 -9.63
C LEU A 258 -8.18 5.07 -9.69
N ASN A 259 -8.66 3.87 -9.96
CA ASN A 259 -10.09 3.57 -10.04
C ASN A 259 -10.79 3.82 -8.70
N ALA A 260 -10.18 3.42 -7.59
CA ALA A 260 -10.71 3.68 -6.25
C ALA A 260 -10.75 5.18 -5.90
N ASP A 261 -9.73 5.94 -6.33
CA ASP A 261 -9.68 7.39 -6.14
C ASP A 261 -10.71 8.13 -7.01
N LEU A 262 -10.91 7.65 -8.24
CA LEU A 262 -11.91 8.17 -9.19
C LEU A 262 -13.33 7.74 -8.84
N GLY A 263 -13.52 6.66 -8.10
CA GLY A 263 -14.84 6.05 -7.86
C GLY A 263 -15.36 5.28 -9.06
N ILE A 264 -14.48 4.69 -9.86
CA ILE A 264 -14.80 3.79 -10.96
C ILE A 264 -14.87 2.37 -10.41
N PHE A 265 -16.04 1.73 -10.48
CA PHE A 265 -16.28 0.41 -9.87
C PHE A 265 -16.76 -0.60 -10.87
N GLY A 266 -16.53 -1.89 -10.55
CA GLY A 266 -17.08 -3.00 -11.31
C GLY A 266 -16.46 -3.20 -12.68
N ALA A 267 -15.34 -2.54 -12.97
CA ALA A 267 -14.58 -2.77 -14.17
C ALA A 267 -13.80 -4.09 -14.03
N THR A 268 -14.30 -5.17 -14.58
CA THR A 268 -13.52 -6.39 -14.79
C THR A 268 -12.70 -6.22 -16.05
N LEU A 269 -11.37 -6.19 -15.92
CA LEU A 269 -10.50 -6.32 -17.08
C LEU A 269 -10.57 -7.79 -17.56
N PRO A 270 -10.80 -8.05 -18.85
CA PRO A 270 -10.80 -9.41 -19.37
C PRO A 270 -9.41 -10.06 -19.21
N ASP A 271 -9.37 -11.37 -19.02
CA ASP A 271 -8.19 -12.26 -19.12
C ASP A 271 -7.09 -12.20 -18.05
N HIS A 272 -7.39 -11.81 -16.81
CA HIS A 272 -6.36 -11.80 -15.75
C HIS A 272 -6.22 -13.10 -14.92
N ALA A 273 -6.97 -14.16 -15.23
CA ALA A 273 -6.86 -15.44 -14.50
C ALA A 273 -5.46 -16.05 -14.58
N ASP A 274 -4.80 -15.93 -15.74
CA ASP A 274 -3.45 -16.44 -15.97
C ASP A 274 -2.41 -15.61 -15.21
N TYR A 275 -2.57 -14.28 -15.16
CA TYR A 275 -1.69 -13.41 -14.41
C TYR A 275 -1.78 -13.65 -12.90
N LEU A 276 -2.97 -13.88 -12.35
CA LEU A 276 -3.15 -14.14 -10.93
C LEU A 276 -2.32 -15.34 -10.46
N THR A 277 -2.25 -16.40 -11.29
CA THR A 277 -1.41 -17.56 -11.00
C THR A 277 0.09 -17.20 -10.98
N ASN A 278 0.54 -16.39 -11.94
CA ASN A 278 1.92 -15.93 -12.00
C ASN A 278 2.27 -15.00 -10.83
N TRP A 279 1.38 -14.08 -10.47
CA TRP A 279 1.58 -13.21 -9.30
C TRP A 279 1.69 -13.99 -8.00
N ILE A 280 0.80 -14.97 -7.78
CA ILE A 280 0.89 -15.86 -6.62
C ILE A 280 2.24 -16.59 -6.58
N LYS A 281 2.75 -17.05 -7.73
CA LYS A 281 4.07 -17.68 -7.83
C LYS A 281 5.19 -16.72 -7.43
N ILE A 282 5.20 -15.49 -7.98
CA ILE A 282 6.18 -14.45 -7.66
C ILE A 282 6.16 -14.14 -6.17
N LEU A 283 4.97 -13.93 -5.60
CA LEU A 283 4.82 -13.58 -4.19
C LEU A 283 5.23 -14.73 -3.25
N LYS A 284 5.05 -15.98 -3.66
CA LYS A 284 5.57 -17.14 -2.92
C LYS A 284 7.10 -17.24 -2.99
N GLY A 285 7.71 -16.75 -4.08
CA GLY A 285 9.17 -16.75 -4.28
C GLY A 285 9.90 -15.59 -3.59
N ASP A 286 9.26 -14.42 -3.47
CA ASP A 286 9.85 -13.24 -2.83
C ASP A 286 8.85 -12.53 -1.91
N LYS A 287 9.08 -12.63 -0.60
CA LYS A 287 8.28 -11.97 0.44
C LYS A 287 8.30 -10.44 0.41
N LYS A 288 9.15 -9.81 -0.40
CA LYS A 288 9.20 -8.35 -0.58
C LYS A 288 8.49 -7.89 -1.85
N ALA A 289 8.19 -8.81 -2.77
CA ALA A 289 7.66 -8.47 -4.09
C ALA A 289 6.38 -7.64 -3.98
N ILE A 290 5.42 -8.02 -3.14
CA ILE A 290 4.16 -7.28 -2.99
C ILE A 290 4.36 -5.85 -2.41
N LEU A 291 5.31 -5.69 -1.47
CA LEU A 291 5.62 -4.37 -0.92
C LEU A 291 6.23 -3.47 -2.00
N THR A 292 7.12 -4.04 -2.82
CA THR A 292 7.76 -3.33 -3.93
C THR A 292 6.75 -2.97 -5.01
N ALA A 293 5.91 -3.91 -5.45
CA ALA A 293 4.88 -3.66 -6.46
C ALA A 293 3.90 -2.57 -6.01
N ALA A 294 3.37 -2.68 -4.78
CA ALA A 294 2.44 -1.70 -4.23
C ALA A 294 3.09 -0.31 -4.02
N ALA A 295 4.38 -0.25 -3.69
CA ALA A 295 5.12 1.01 -3.62
C ALA A 295 5.27 1.66 -5.00
N GLN A 296 5.60 0.90 -6.04
CA GLN A 296 5.68 1.39 -7.42
C GLN A 296 4.31 1.82 -7.96
N ALA A 297 3.26 1.05 -7.69
CA ALA A 297 1.88 1.40 -8.02
C ALA A 297 1.45 2.73 -7.37
N SER A 298 1.80 2.94 -6.11
CA SER A 298 1.51 4.22 -5.42
C SER A 298 2.30 5.39 -6.00
N LYS A 299 3.54 5.18 -6.47
CA LYS A 299 4.30 6.22 -7.17
C LYS A 299 3.65 6.55 -8.51
N ALA A 300 3.19 5.54 -9.27
CA ALA A 300 2.47 5.74 -10.52
C ALA A 300 1.16 6.51 -10.29
N HIS A 301 0.36 6.12 -9.29
CA HIS A 301 -0.84 6.83 -8.89
C HIS A 301 -0.55 8.30 -8.54
N ALA A 302 0.45 8.56 -7.69
CA ALA A 302 0.82 9.93 -7.30
C ALA A 302 1.31 10.76 -8.50
N PHE A 303 2.09 10.15 -9.41
CA PHE A 303 2.56 10.80 -10.63
C PHE A 303 1.38 11.23 -11.51
N ILE A 304 0.45 10.32 -11.80
CA ILE A 304 -0.72 10.59 -12.65
C ILE A 304 -1.61 11.67 -12.01
N LYS A 305 -1.83 11.61 -10.69
CA LYS A 305 -2.58 12.66 -9.97
C LYS A 305 -1.89 14.03 -10.03
N GLY A 306 -0.55 14.05 -10.01
CA GLY A 306 0.24 15.28 -10.15
C GLY A 306 0.04 15.96 -11.49
N LEU A 307 -0.11 15.21 -12.58
CA LEU A 307 -0.33 15.75 -13.93
C LEU A 307 -1.59 16.63 -14.03
N ILE A 308 -2.67 16.24 -13.31
CA ILE A 308 -3.91 17.03 -13.30
C ILE A 308 -3.69 18.38 -12.63
N ALA A 309 -2.98 18.38 -11.49
CA ALA A 309 -2.71 19.61 -10.76
C ALA A 309 -1.83 20.58 -11.56
N GLU A 310 -0.81 20.06 -12.25
CA GLU A 310 0.07 20.84 -13.12
C GLU A 310 -0.69 21.43 -14.29
N ARG A 311 -1.55 20.64 -14.95
CA ARG A 311 -2.35 21.13 -16.08
C ARG A 311 -3.38 22.16 -15.65
N ALA A 312 -4.07 21.96 -14.53
CA ALA A 312 -5.00 22.95 -13.99
C ALA A 312 -4.31 24.28 -13.64
N ALA A 313 -3.07 24.23 -13.16
CA ALA A 313 -2.26 25.42 -12.92
C ALA A 313 -1.84 26.13 -14.21
N GLN A 314 -1.56 25.38 -15.30
CA GLN A 314 -1.25 25.92 -16.62
C GLN A 314 -2.46 26.56 -17.31
N ASP A 315 -3.65 25.94 -17.19
CA ASP A 315 -4.89 26.44 -17.77
C ASP A 315 -5.42 27.71 -17.03
N ALA A 316 -4.96 27.94 -15.79
CA ALA A 316 -5.31 29.11 -14.97
C ALA A 316 -4.32 30.28 -15.09
N ALA A 317 -3.19 30.12 -15.79
CA ALA A 317 -2.12 31.13 -15.96
C ALA A 317 -2.22 31.85 -17.31
#